data_ba90308f74f695f1261ba98799a3951d
#
_entry.id   ba90308f74f695f1261ba98799a3951d
#
_cell.length_a   1.000
_cell.length_b   1.000
_cell.length_c   1.000
_cell.angle_alpha   90.00
_cell.angle_beta   90.00
_cell.angle_gamma   90.00
#
_symmetry.space_group_name_H-M   'P 1'
#
loop_
_entity.id
_entity.type
_entity.pdbx_description
1 polymer ?
#
loop_
_entity_poly.entity_id
_entity_poly.type
_entity_poly.pdbx_seq_one_letter_code
_entity_poly.pdbx_strand_id
1 'polypeptide(L)'
;PTMMISGISGQLYKQFALTIAASTVLSGFNSLTLTPALCALFLEKSKPSNFFIYKGFNKAYDKTQGVYDSTVKWLLQRPVISFVSFAVLTVIAIILFMRWPSTFIPDEDDGYFIAVVQLPPAASLERTQAVGDKINAILDSYPEVENYIGISGFSVMGGGEQSNSATYFVVLKNWSERKGKEHTAAAVVNRFNGEAYMTIQAGTVFAMVPPAIPGLGASGGLQLQLEDRRNLGPTEMQQAINAMLASYLPKPALAPVSSQYQANV
;
A
#
# COMPACT_ATOMS: atom_id res chain seq x y z
N PRO A 1 6.55 19.47 -9.87
CA PRO A 1 7.14 18.20 -10.38
C PRO A 1 6.14 17.06 -10.38
N THR A 2 5.35 16.87 -9.31
CA THR A 2 4.37 15.76 -9.15
C THR A 2 3.26 15.76 -10.20
N MET A 3 2.91 16.90 -10.78
CA MET A 3 1.93 16.99 -11.87
C MET A 3 2.42 16.37 -13.18
N MET A 4 3.73 16.12 -13.32
CA MET A 4 4.35 15.58 -14.54
C MET A 4 4.48 14.05 -14.49
N ILE A 5 4.11 13.41 -13.40
CA ILE A 5 4.12 11.96 -13.28
C ILE A 5 2.97 11.40 -14.13
N SER A 6 3.27 10.45 -15.02
CA SER A 6 2.27 9.77 -15.84
C SER A 6 1.68 8.56 -15.10
N GLY A 7 0.55 8.04 -15.59
CA GLY A 7 -0.11 6.87 -15.04
C GLY A 7 -1.10 7.17 -13.91
N ILE A 8 -1.58 6.13 -13.25
CA ILE A 8 -2.61 6.20 -12.17
C ILE A 8 -2.09 7.01 -10.99
N SER A 9 -0.83 6.79 -10.60
CA SER A 9 -0.17 7.57 -9.55
C SER A 9 -0.16 9.06 -9.86
N GLY A 10 0.14 9.41 -11.12
CA GLY A 10 0.12 10.80 -11.57
C GLY A 10 -1.25 11.45 -11.50
N GLN A 11 -2.31 10.70 -11.81
CA GLN A 11 -3.68 11.21 -11.70
C GLN A 11 -4.07 11.51 -10.25
N LEU A 12 -3.73 10.64 -9.31
CA LEU A 12 -3.96 10.86 -7.88
C LEU A 12 -3.17 12.08 -7.38
N TYR A 13 -1.88 12.14 -7.68
CA TYR A 13 -1.04 13.27 -7.24
C TYR A 13 -1.39 14.60 -7.89
N LYS A 14 -1.95 14.60 -9.11
CA LYS A 14 -2.32 15.82 -9.82
C LYS A 14 -3.34 16.66 -9.06
N GLN A 15 -4.35 16.03 -8.48
CA GLN A 15 -5.38 16.73 -7.69
C GLN A 15 -4.79 17.37 -6.43
N PHE A 16 -3.96 16.61 -5.69
CA PHE A 16 -3.25 17.14 -4.53
C PHE A 16 -2.30 18.28 -4.91
N ALA A 17 -1.51 18.10 -5.96
CA ALA A 17 -0.56 19.11 -6.42
C ALA A 17 -1.22 20.42 -6.83
N LEU A 18 -2.35 20.35 -7.54
CA LEU A 18 -3.14 21.53 -7.92
C LEU A 18 -3.70 22.27 -6.71
N THR A 19 -4.29 21.53 -5.77
CA THR A 19 -4.85 22.11 -4.56
C THR A 19 -3.77 22.77 -3.70
N ILE A 20 -2.64 22.09 -3.49
CA ILE A 20 -1.51 22.64 -2.74
C ILE A 20 -0.93 23.87 -3.43
N ALA A 21 -0.75 23.83 -4.75
CA ALA A 21 -0.23 24.97 -5.50
C ALA A 21 -1.16 26.19 -5.41
N ALA A 22 -2.47 26.00 -5.62
CA ALA A 22 -3.45 27.06 -5.50
C ALA A 22 -3.50 27.64 -4.06
N SER A 23 -3.53 26.77 -3.05
CA SER A 23 -3.51 27.18 -1.64
C SER A 23 -2.25 27.95 -1.29
N THR A 24 -1.10 27.52 -1.79
CA THR A 24 0.19 28.18 -1.53
C THR A 24 0.25 29.57 -2.17
N VAL A 25 -0.23 29.73 -3.42
CA VAL A 25 -0.30 31.01 -4.11
C VAL A 25 -1.24 31.97 -3.37
N LEU A 26 -2.44 31.52 -2.99
CA LEU A 26 -3.40 32.32 -2.24
C LEU A 26 -2.86 32.69 -0.86
N SER A 27 -2.20 31.75 -0.16
CA SER A 27 -1.57 31.99 1.14
C SER A 27 -0.42 33.01 1.02
N GLY A 28 0.40 32.90 -0.03
CA GLY A 28 1.47 33.88 -0.32
C GLY A 28 0.92 35.28 -0.56
N PHE A 29 -0.13 35.39 -1.40
CA PHE A 29 -0.80 36.65 -1.63
C PHE A 29 -1.38 37.26 -0.35
N ASN A 30 -2.08 36.43 0.45
CA ASN A 30 -2.65 36.86 1.72
C ASN A 30 -1.58 37.29 2.73
N SER A 31 -0.48 36.59 2.82
CA SER A 31 0.64 36.93 3.71
C SER A 31 1.34 38.24 3.32
N LEU A 32 1.42 38.54 2.03
CA LEU A 32 2.07 39.75 1.55
C LEU A 32 1.16 40.99 1.55
N THR A 33 -0.15 40.80 1.56
CA THR A 33 -1.13 41.91 1.48
C THR A 33 -1.88 42.08 2.79
N LEU A 34 -2.67 41.11 3.20
CA LEU A 34 -3.57 41.21 4.34
C LEU A 34 -2.81 41.28 5.68
N THR A 35 -1.77 40.48 5.85
CA THR A 35 -1.04 40.43 7.10
C THR A 35 -0.34 41.79 7.42
N PRO A 36 0.40 42.42 6.52
CA PRO A 36 0.96 43.74 6.76
C PRO A 36 -0.11 44.81 6.98
N ALA A 37 -1.21 44.78 6.23
CA ALA A 37 -2.30 45.73 6.40
C ALA A 37 -2.96 45.60 7.77
N LEU A 38 -3.24 44.38 8.23
CA LEU A 38 -3.77 44.15 9.59
C LEU A 38 -2.76 44.56 10.69
N CYS A 39 -1.47 44.26 10.47
CA CYS A 39 -0.44 44.71 11.39
C CYS A 39 -0.38 46.23 11.50
N ALA A 40 -0.50 46.97 10.38
CA ALA A 40 -0.52 48.42 10.39
C ALA A 40 -1.75 49.00 11.08
N LEU A 41 -2.90 48.31 11.00
CA LEU A 41 -4.16 48.78 11.62
C LEU A 41 -4.26 48.41 13.11
N PHE A 42 -3.80 47.24 13.51
CA PHE A 42 -4.05 46.72 14.88
C PHE A 42 -2.83 46.72 15.79
N LEU A 43 -1.59 46.78 15.26
CA LEU A 43 -0.41 46.80 16.11
C LEU A 43 -0.09 48.21 16.56
N GLU A 44 -0.36 48.49 17.82
CA GLU A 44 0.16 49.65 18.51
C GLU A 44 1.59 49.39 19.02
N LYS A 45 2.36 50.47 19.26
CA LYS A 45 3.67 50.38 19.89
C LYS A 45 3.54 49.71 21.25
N SER A 46 3.99 48.48 21.36
CA SER A 46 3.96 47.72 22.60
C SER A 46 4.79 48.39 23.69
N LYS A 47 4.15 48.70 24.80
CA LYS A 47 4.88 49.09 26.05
C LYS A 47 5.34 47.79 26.71
N PRO A 48 6.57 47.75 27.22
CA PRO A 48 7.05 46.55 27.92
C PRO A 48 6.13 46.21 29.09
N SER A 49 5.47 45.10 29.04
CA SER A 49 4.58 44.62 30.09
C SER A 49 5.38 44.01 31.22
N ASN A 50 5.07 44.44 32.47
CA ASN A 50 5.69 43.92 33.67
C ASN A 50 5.08 42.58 34.16
N PHE A 51 4.10 42.06 33.44
CA PHE A 51 3.44 40.80 33.81
C PHE A 51 4.42 39.63 33.75
N PHE A 52 4.42 38.78 34.77
CA PHE A 52 5.46 37.75 34.96
C PHE A 52 5.56 36.75 33.81
N ILE A 53 4.44 36.41 33.15
CA ILE A 53 4.41 35.50 32.01
C ILE A 53 5.16 36.11 30.82
N TYR A 54 4.93 37.40 30.54
CA TYR A 54 5.63 38.07 29.42
C TYR A 54 7.13 38.23 29.72
N LYS A 55 7.52 38.48 30.98
CA LYS A 55 8.93 38.49 31.36
C LYS A 55 9.60 37.14 31.20
N GLY A 56 8.90 36.06 31.58
CA GLY A 56 9.40 34.71 31.41
C GLY A 56 9.58 34.35 29.92
N PHE A 57 8.57 34.66 29.12
CA PHE A 57 8.63 34.46 27.67
C PHE A 57 9.75 35.28 27.02
N ASN A 58 9.83 36.56 27.27
CA ASN A 58 10.87 37.39 26.70
C ASN A 58 12.27 36.91 27.09
N LYS A 59 12.48 36.54 28.37
CA LYS A 59 13.77 35.98 28.81
C LYS A 59 14.13 34.67 28.07
N ALA A 60 13.14 33.79 27.84
CA ALA A 60 13.35 32.57 27.07
C ALA A 60 13.64 32.86 25.59
N TYR A 61 12.92 33.83 25.03
CA TYR A 61 13.12 34.29 23.64
C TYR A 61 14.51 34.91 23.47
N ASP A 62 14.90 35.87 24.33
CA ASP A 62 16.21 36.51 24.27
C ASP A 62 17.36 35.51 24.41
N LYS A 63 17.20 34.50 25.30
CA LYS A 63 18.18 33.42 25.42
C LYS A 63 18.26 32.57 24.13
N THR A 64 17.12 32.23 23.56
CA THR A 64 17.08 31.46 22.29
C THR A 64 17.70 32.25 21.14
N GLN A 65 17.36 33.54 21.05
CA GLN A 65 17.96 34.45 20.07
C GLN A 65 19.47 34.55 20.25
N GLY A 66 19.94 34.71 21.49
CA GLY A 66 21.38 34.77 21.78
C GLY A 66 22.13 33.49 21.37
N VAL A 67 21.53 32.31 21.60
CA VAL A 67 22.10 31.04 21.17
C VAL A 67 22.12 30.97 19.63
N TYR A 68 21.03 31.35 18.99
CA TYR A 68 20.94 31.39 17.54
C TYR A 68 21.99 32.31 16.93
N ASP A 69 22.07 33.55 17.36
CA ASP A 69 23.03 34.53 16.87
C ASP A 69 24.49 34.08 17.06
N SER A 70 24.78 33.49 18.22
CA SER A 70 26.12 32.95 18.50
C SER A 70 26.46 31.75 17.61
N THR A 71 25.49 30.86 17.39
CA THR A 71 25.67 29.69 16.50
C THR A 71 25.88 30.12 15.06
N VAL A 72 25.04 31.06 14.57
CA VAL A 72 25.18 31.58 13.20
C VAL A 72 26.53 32.29 13.02
N LYS A 73 26.93 33.16 13.95
CA LYS A 73 28.24 33.81 13.89
C LYS A 73 29.40 32.82 13.90
N TRP A 74 29.32 31.79 14.76
CA TRP A 74 30.33 30.73 14.80
C TRP A 74 30.43 29.94 13.49
N LEU A 75 29.27 29.58 12.89
CA LEU A 75 29.24 28.90 11.62
C LEU A 75 29.80 29.76 10.47
N LEU A 76 29.46 31.05 10.42
CA LEU A 76 29.93 31.98 9.41
C LEU A 76 31.46 32.23 9.51
N GLN A 77 32.00 32.19 10.72
CA GLN A 77 33.44 32.33 10.93
C GLN A 77 34.23 31.07 10.56
N ARG A 78 33.53 29.93 10.38
CA ARG A 78 34.14 28.61 10.07
C ARG A 78 33.51 27.97 8.84
N PRO A 79 33.67 28.57 7.64
CA PRO A 79 32.94 28.15 6.46
C PRO A 79 33.25 26.68 6.08
N VAL A 80 34.46 26.21 6.31
CA VAL A 80 34.84 24.80 6.02
C VAL A 80 34.04 23.85 6.92
N ILE A 81 33.93 24.13 8.22
CA ILE A 81 33.16 23.29 9.15
C ILE A 81 31.68 23.30 8.77
N SER A 82 31.13 24.44 8.42
CA SER A 82 29.73 24.60 7.98
C SER A 82 29.45 23.79 6.71
N PHE A 83 30.36 23.88 5.74
CA PHE A 83 30.22 23.11 4.49
C PHE A 83 30.33 21.60 4.73
N VAL A 84 31.31 21.16 5.54
CA VAL A 84 31.49 19.74 5.85
C VAL A 84 30.29 19.20 6.64
N SER A 85 29.79 19.95 7.64
CA SER A 85 28.62 19.52 8.41
C SER A 85 27.37 19.43 7.52
N PHE A 86 27.16 20.38 6.61
CA PHE A 86 26.07 20.33 5.65
C PHE A 86 26.21 19.13 4.70
N ALA A 87 27.41 18.88 4.18
CA ALA A 87 27.67 17.74 3.31
C ALA A 87 27.42 16.40 4.02
N VAL A 88 27.87 16.27 5.26
CA VAL A 88 27.63 15.07 6.09
C VAL A 88 26.13 14.86 6.34
N LEU A 89 25.40 15.91 6.73
CA LEU A 89 23.94 15.82 6.93
C LEU A 89 23.22 15.45 5.62
N THR A 90 23.64 16.01 4.50
CA THR A 90 23.07 15.69 3.19
C THR A 90 23.33 14.23 2.82
N VAL A 91 24.53 13.73 3.03
CA VAL A 91 24.86 12.30 2.79
C VAL A 91 24.04 11.39 3.69
N ILE A 92 23.91 11.71 4.98
CA ILE A 92 23.06 10.95 5.91
C ILE A 92 21.60 10.96 5.43
N ALA A 93 21.07 12.11 5.03
CA ALA A 93 19.70 12.22 4.52
C ALA A 93 19.49 11.36 3.26
N ILE A 94 20.44 11.38 2.32
CA ILE A 94 20.41 10.54 1.11
C ILE A 94 20.42 9.06 1.48
N ILE A 95 21.31 8.63 2.38
CA ILE A 95 21.40 7.23 2.82
C ILE A 95 20.10 6.78 3.50
N LEU A 96 19.52 7.60 4.37
CA LEU A 96 18.25 7.31 5.01
C LEU A 96 17.12 7.20 3.97
N PHE A 97 17.07 8.14 3.04
CA PHE A 97 16.07 8.12 1.96
C PHE A 97 16.19 6.88 1.08
N MET A 98 17.41 6.46 0.73
CA MET A 98 17.64 5.27 -0.09
C MET A 98 17.32 3.95 0.66
N ARG A 99 17.42 3.95 1.99
CA ARG A 99 17.12 2.77 2.81
C ARG A 99 15.66 2.69 3.23
N TRP A 100 14.91 3.77 3.10
CA TRP A 100 13.49 3.78 3.44
C TRP A 100 12.70 2.98 2.41
N PRO A 101 11.91 1.98 2.83
CA PRO A 101 11.06 1.24 1.89
C PRO A 101 10.08 2.22 1.23
N SER A 102 10.14 2.28 -0.10
CA SER A 102 9.22 3.11 -0.90
C SER A 102 8.18 2.20 -1.52
N THR A 103 6.96 2.25 -1.02
CA THR A 103 5.78 1.68 -1.67
C THR A 103 4.84 2.81 -2.06
N PHE A 104 4.08 2.63 -3.13
CA PHE A 104 3.10 3.64 -3.55
C PHE A 104 1.98 3.77 -2.51
N ILE A 105 1.49 2.65 -2.02
CA ILE A 105 0.56 2.54 -0.91
C ILE A 105 1.08 1.40 -0.04
N PRO A 106 1.31 1.62 1.26
CA PRO A 106 1.67 0.54 2.16
C PRO A 106 0.57 -0.52 2.19
N ASP A 107 0.97 -1.79 2.26
CA ASP A 107 0.02 -2.86 2.51
C ASP A 107 -0.54 -2.67 3.93
N GLU A 108 -1.85 -2.48 4.02
CA GLU A 108 -2.56 -2.34 5.30
C GLU A 108 -3.26 -3.64 5.66
N ASP A 109 -3.44 -3.87 6.95
CA ASP A 109 -4.25 -4.99 7.44
C ASP A 109 -5.70 -4.53 7.57
N ASP A 110 -6.49 -4.73 6.51
CA ASP A 110 -7.90 -4.35 6.44
C ASP A 110 -8.81 -5.25 7.29
N GLY A 111 -8.26 -6.22 8.02
CA GLY A 111 -9.02 -7.12 8.86
C GLY A 111 -9.81 -8.19 8.11
N TYR A 112 -9.53 -8.41 6.82
CA TYR A 112 -10.14 -9.49 6.04
C TYR A 112 -9.20 -9.97 4.93
N PHE A 113 -9.47 -11.17 4.41
CA PHE A 113 -8.81 -11.70 3.22
C PHE A 113 -9.79 -12.48 2.35
N ILE A 114 -9.39 -12.75 1.13
CA ILE A 114 -10.18 -13.52 0.17
C ILE A 114 -9.43 -14.83 -0.11
N ALA A 115 -10.13 -15.98 0.01
CA ALA A 115 -9.61 -17.26 -0.42
C ALA A 115 -10.38 -17.74 -1.66
N VAL A 116 -9.65 -18.24 -2.63
CA VAL A 116 -10.18 -18.70 -3.92
C VAL A 116 -9.88 -20.17 -4.07
N VAL A 117 -10.90 -20.91 -4.50
CA VAL A 117 -10.84 -22.31 -4.85
C VAL A 117 -11.03 -22.44 -6.35
N GLN A 118 -10.15 -23.18 -6.99
CA GLN A 118 -10.26 -23.52 -8.41
C GLN A 118 -10.00 -25.01 -8.58
N LEU A 119 -11.04 -25.74 -8.89
CA LEU A 119 -10.96 -27.16 -9.26
C LEU A 119 -10.70 -27.31 -10.77
N PRO A 120 -10.30 -28.52 -11.21
CA PRO A 120 -10.19 -28.80 -12.63
C PRO A 120 -11.49 -28.52 -13.39
N PRO A 121 -11.41 -28.19 -14.69
CA PRO A 121 -12.58 -27.98 -15.54
C PRO A 121 -13.54 -29.18 -15.44
N ALA A 122 -14.83 -28.89 -15.56
CA ALA A 122 -15.93 -29.86 -15.42
C ALA A 122 -16.08 -30.52 -14.03
N ALA A 123 -15.44 -29.99 -12.99
CA ALA A 123 -15.79 -30.39 -11.64
C ALA A 123 -17.22 -29.93 -11.31
N SER A 124 -18.00 -30.84 -10.70
CA SER A 124 -19.36 -30.52 -10.27
C SER A 124 -19.35 -29.56 -9.07
N LEU A 125 -20.46 -28.87 -8.89
CA LEU A 125 -20.66 -28.00 -7.74
C LEU A 125 -20.52 -28.76 -6.40
N GLU A 126 -20.98 -30.02 -6.35
CA GLU A 126 -20.87 -30.90 -5.16
C GLU A 126 -19.40 -31.17 -4.79
N ARG A 127 -18.54 -31.38 -5.80
CA ARG A 127 -17.09 -31.52 -5.55
C ARG A 127 -16.48 -30.25 -5.03
N THR A 128 -16.94 -29.11 -5.53
CA THR A 128 -16.49 -27.79 -5.06
C THR A 128 -16.94 -27.56 -3.61
N GLN A 129 -18.16 -27.95 -3.26
CA GLN A 129 -18.68 -27.89 -1.90
C GLN A 129 -17.89 -28.80 -0.96
N ALA A 130 -17.58 -30.04 -1.37
CA ALA A 130 -16.77 -30.96 -0.56
C ALA A 130 -15.34 -30.42 -0.26
N VAL A 131 -14.76 -29.64 -1.18
CA VAL A 131 -13.52 -28.90 -0.91
C VAL A 131 -13.78 -27.73 0.02
N GLY A 132 -14.91 -27.08 -0.13
CA GLY A 132 -15.37 -26.01 0.76
C GLY A 132 -15.48 -26.47 2.22
N ASP A 133 -16.00 -27.67 2.47
CA ASP A 133 -16.07 -28.23 3.83
C ASP A 133 -14.69 -28.38 4.48
N LYS A 134 -13.67 -28.73 3.70
CA LYS A 134 -12.29 -28.79 4.19
C LYS A 134 -11.75 -27.41 4.54
N ILE A 135 -12.08 -26.41 3.71
CA ILE A 135 -11.69 -25.01 3.99
C ILE A 135 -12.38 -24.50 5.25
N ASN A 136 -13.66 -24.80 5.42
CA ASN A 136 -14.40 -24.46 6.64
C ASN A 136 -13.69 -25.04 7.87
N ALA A 137 -13.30 -26.32 7.84
CA ALA A 137 -12.56 -26.94 8.93
C ALA A 137 -11.20 -26.28 9.23
N ILE A 138 -10.49 -25.81 8.19
CA ILE A 138 -9.25 -25.03 8.38
C ILE A 138 -9.56 -23.68 9.04
N LEU A 139 -10.53 -22.93 8.51
CA LEU A 139 -10.89 -21.61 9.01
C LEU A 139 -11.43 -21.66 10.45
N ASP A 140 -12.21 -22.68 10.79
CA ASP A 140 -12.73 -22.88 12.15
C ASP A 140 -11.63 -23.17 13.19
N SER A 141 -10.47 -23.64 12.73
CA SER A 141 -9.30 -23.88 13.60
C SER A 141 -8.51 -22.60 13.91
N TYR A 142 -8.75 -21.50 13.18
CA TYR A 142 -7.97 -20.26 13.28
C TYR A 142 -8.58 -19.32 14.33
N PRO A 143 -7.87 -19.03 15.42
CA PRO A 143 -8.37 -18.15 16.47
C PRO A 143 -8.53 -16.70 16.02
N GLU A 144 -7.86 -16.30 14.92
CA GLU A 144 -7.93 -14.98 14.34
C GLU A 144 -9.17 -14.73 13.49
N VAL A 145 -9.83 -15.80 13.03
CA VAL A 145 -11.05 -15.70 12.22
C VAL A 145 -12.23 -15.39 13.11
N GLU A 146 -13.01 -14.39 12.74
CA GLU A 146 -14.27 -14.03 13.39
C GLU A 146 -15.46 -14.66 12.67
N ASN A 147 -15.53 -14.45 11.36
CA ASN A 147 -16.57 -14.96 10.49
C ASN A 147 -16.05 -15.19 9.07
N TYR A 148 -16.74 -16.02 8.31
CA TYR A 148 -16.46 -16.18 6.89
C TYR A 148 -17.73 -16.51 6.10
N ILE A 149 -17.73 -16.15 4.82
CA ILE A 149 -18.79 -16.52 3.86
C ILE A 149 -18.12 -17.21 2.69
N GLY A 150 -18.48 -18.47 2.43
CA GLY A 150 -18.06 -19.23 1.27
C GLY A 150 -19.17 -19.29 0.23
N ILE A 151 -18.87 -18.87 -1.00
CA ILE A 151 -19.79 -18.89 -2.14
C ILE A 151 -19.29 -19.94 -3.13
N SER A 152 -19.85 -21.14 -3.08
CA SER A 152 -19.56 -22.20 -4.05
C SER A 152 -20.26 -21.91 -5.37
N GLY A 153 -19.56 -22.16 -6.47
CA GLY A 153 -20.07 -21.84 -7.80
C GLY A 153 -19.81 -20.42 -8.28
N PHE A 154 -19.02 -19.65 -7.53
CA PHE A 154 -18.66 -18.27 -7.89
C PHE A 154 -17.16 -18.06 -7.90
N SER A 155 -16.65 -17.45 -8.96
CA SER A 155 -15.25 -17.06 -9.12
C SER A 155 -15.09 -15.54 -9.11
N VAL A 156 -14.50 -14.99 -8.05
CA VAL A 156 -14.16 -13.56 -8.01
C VAL A 156 -13.11 -13.20 -9.07
N MET A 157 -12.23 -14.12 -9.42
CA MET A 157 -11.18 -13.90 -10.44
C MET A 157 -11.70 -14.05 -11.86
N GLY A 158 -12.59 -15.02 -12.10
CA GLY A 158 -13.24 -15.22 -13.39
C GLY A 158 -14.41 -14.28 -13.66
N GLY A 159 -14.85 -13.54 -12.65
CA GLY A 159 -15.92 -12.53 -12.77
C GLY A 159 -17.31 -13.10 -12.99
N GLY A 160 -17.59 -14.34 -12.51
CA GLY A 160 -18.90 -14.93 -12.75
C GLY A 160 -19.12 -16.29 -12.10
N GLU A 161 -20.22 -16.95 -12.53
CA GLU A 161 -20.61 -18.27 -12.06
C GLU A 161 -19.75 -19.35 -12.74
N GLN A 162 -19.13 -20.20 -11.93
CA GLN A 162 -18.29 -21.33 -12.34
C GLN A 162 -18.45 -22.48 -11.35
N SER A 163 -19.05 -23.59 -11.75
CA SER A 163 -19.32 -24.75 -10.89
C SER A 163 -18.07 -25.30 -10.20
N ASN A 164 -16.91 -25.19 -10.85
CA ASN A 164 -15.61 -25.65 -10.37
C ASN A 164 -14.83 -24.62 -9.55
N SER A 165 -15.48 -23.53 -9.14
CA SER A 165 -14.86 -22.46 -8.33
C SER A 165 -15.65 -22.15 -7.07
N ALA A 166 -14.96 -21.70 -6.04
CA ALA A 166 -15.58 -21.08 -4.87
C ALA A 166 -14.75 -19.89 -4.40
N THR A 167 -15.42 -18.92 -3.82
CA THR A 167 -14.77 -17.74 -3.23
C THR A 167 -15.20 -17.60 -1.79
N TYR A 168 -14.23 -17.40 -0.92
CA TYR A 168 -14.40 -17.16 0.51
C TYR A 168 -14.00 -15.75 0.86
N PHE A 169 -14.88 -15.05 1.56
CA PHE A 169 -14.58 -13.77 2.21
C PHE A 169 -14.44 -14.05 3.70
N VAL A 170 -13.22 -13.91 4.22
CA VAL A 170 -12.89 -14.26 5.59
C VAL A 170 -12.60 -12.99 6.37
N VAL A 171 -13.41 -12.72 7.39
CA VAL A 171 -13.28 -11.58 8.28
C VAL A 171 -12.48 -12.01 9.53
N LEU A 172 -11.47 -11.23 9.83
CA LEU A 172 -10.62 -11.44 11.00
C LEU A 172 -11.11 -10.61 12.19
N LYS A 173 -10.83 -11.08 13.39
CA LYS A 173 -11.11 -10.36 14.64
C LYS A 173 -10.45 -8.98 14.65
N ASN A 174 -10.89 -8.12 15.53
CA ASN A 174 -10.36 -6.78 15.68
C ASN A 174 -8.84 -6.81 15.98
N TRP A 175 -8.10 -5.81 15.51
CA TRP A 175 -6.64 -5.68 15.72
C TRP A 175 -6.24 -5.67 17.20
N SER A 176 -7.13 -5.19 18.09
CA SER A 176 -6.91 -5.24 19.55
C SER A 176 -6.81 -6.66 20.10
N GLU A 177 -7.43 -7.63 19.43
CA GLU A 177 -7.45 -9.05 19.79
C GLU A 177 -6.39 -9.88 19.04
N ARG A 178 -5.85 -9.33 17.93
CA ARG A 178 -4.82 -9.93 17.07
C ARG A 178 -3.48 -9.21 17.23
N LYS A 179 -2.90 -9.21 18.42
CA LYS A 179 -1.61 -8.56 18.69
C LYS A 179 -0.45 -9.47 18.27
N GLY A 180 0.52 -8.90 17.56
CA GLY A 180 1.71 -9.61 17.09
C GLY A 180 1.77 -9.72 15.57
N LYS A 181 2.99 -9.83 15.04
CA LYS A 181 3.22 -9.91 13.59
C LYS A 181 2.69 -11.20 12.97
N GLU A 182 2.58 -12.25 13.76
CA GLU A 182 2.07 -13.58 13.39
C GLU A 182 0.55 -13.62 13.20
N HIS A 183 -0.18 -12.64 13.74
CA HIS A 183 -1.63 -12.54 13.67
C HIS A 183 -2.14 -11.49 12.67
N THR A 184 -1.23 -10.91 11.87
CA THR A 184 -1.62 -10.00 10.78
C THR A 184 -2.33 -10.75 9.65
N ALA A 185 -3.20 -10.07 8.88
CA ALA A 185 -3.89 -10.67 7.76
C ALA A 185 -2.92 -11.36 6.79
N ALA A 186 -1.77 -10.75 6.49
CA ALA A 186 -0.75 -11.33 5.64
C ALA A 186 -0.14 -12.62 6.23
N ALA A 187 0.11 -12.68 7.55
CA ALA A 187 0.64 -13.86 8.21
C ALA A 187 -0.40 -15.01 8.23
N VAL A 188 -1.67 -14.69 8.50
CA VAL A 188 -2.78 -15.64 8.46
C VAL A 188 -2.95 -16.21 7.05
N VAL A 189 -2.91 -15.35 6.02
CA VAL A 189 -2.98 -15.76 4.61
C VAL A 189 -1.83 -16.70 4.24
N ASN A 190 -0.60 -16.40 4.64
CA ASN A 190 0.55 -17.27 4.38
C ASN A 190 0.40 -18.64 5.06
N ARG A 191 -0.07 -18.68 6.31
CA ARG A 191 -0.35 -19.92 7.04
C ARG A 191 -1.45 -20.72 6.35
N PHE A 192 -2.55 -20.07 5.99
CA PHE A 192 -3.65 -20.68 5.26
C PHE A 192 -3.20 -21.30 3.93
N ASN A 193 -2.42 -20.56 3.14
CA ASN A 193 -1.91 -21.05 1.87
C ASN A 193 -1.03 -22.29 2.04
N GLY A 194 -0.18 -22.32 3.07
CA GLY A 194 0.65 -23.49 3.40
C GLY A 194 -0.20 -24.70 3.79
N GLU A 195 -1.19 -24.53 4.64
CA GLU A 195 -2.08 -25.60 5.11
C GLU A 195 -3.01 -26.09 4.00
N ALA A 196 -3.61 -25.19 3.25
CA ALA A 196 -4.45 -25.53 2.10
C ALA A 196 -3.68 -26.34 1.04
N TYR A 197 -2.44 -25.97 0.75
CA TYR A 197 -1.57 -26.68 -0.17
C TYR A 197 -1.31 -28.14 0.27
N MET A 198 -1.11 -28.34 1.56
CA MET A 198 -0.85 -29.69 2.13
C MET A 198 -2.11 -30.53 2.23
N THR A 199 -3.26 -29.93 2.48
CA THR A 199 -4.51 -30.64 2.80
C THR A 199 -5.40 -30.85 1.59
N ILE A 200 -5.39 -29.94 0.63
CA ILE A 200 -6.32 -29.91 -0.50
C ILE A 200 -5.57 -30.21 -1.80
N GLN A 201 -5.66 -31.46 -2.26
CA GLN A 201 -5.04 -31.92 -3.50
C GLN A 201 -6.01 -31.98 -4.69
N ALA A 202 -7.29 -31.70 -4.45
CA ALA A 202 -8.35 -31.82 -5.46
C ALA A 202 -8.37 -30.65 -6.47
N GLY A 203 -7.66 -29.57 -6.19
CA GLY A 203 -7.57 -28.35 -6.99
C GLY A 203 -6.61 -27.34 -6.40
N THR A 204 -6.60 -26.14 -6.93
CA THR A 204 -5.79 -25.04 -6.41
C THR A 204 -6.62 -24.23 -5.44
N VAL A 205 -6.07 -24.03 -4.24
CA VAL A 205 -6.65 -23.15 -3.22
C VAL A 205 -5.59 -22.15 -2.81
N PHE A 206 -5.92 -20.89 -2.83
CA PHE A 206 -5.03 -19.85 -2.36
C PHE A 206 -5.81 -18.67 -1.79
N ALA A 207 -5.25 -18.04 -0.79
CA ALA A 207 -5.76 -16.81 -0.20
C ALA A 207 -4.87 -15.62 -0.53
N MET A 208 -5.48 -14.44 -0.57
CA MET A 208 -4.79 -13.19 -0.81
C MET A 208 -5.40 -12.08 0.05
N VAL A 209 -4.58 -11.14 0.48
CA VAL A 209 -5.06 -9.87 1.04
C VAL A 209 -5.56 -9.02 -0.13
N PRO A 210 -6.74 -8.41 -0.03
CA PRO A 210 -7.25 -7.51 -1.06
C PRO A 210 -6.30 -6.33 -1.29
N PRO A 211 -6.28 -5.76 -2.51
CA PRO A 211 -5.48 -4.57 -2.77
C PRO A 211 -6.01 -3.38 -1.97
N ALA A 212 -5.13 -2.52 -1.48
CA ALA A 212 -5.46 -1.33 -0.70
C ALA A 212 -6.40 -0.34 -1.42
N ILE A 213 -6.49 -0.41 -2.76
CA ILE A 213 -7.46 0.38 -3.55
C ILE A 213 -8.34 -0.58 -4.36
N PRO A 214 -9.65 -0.67 -4.05
CA PRO A 214 -10.59 -1.44 -4.85
C PRO A 214 -10.61 -0.96 -6.31
N GLY A 215 -10.53 -1.90 -7.25
CA GLY A 215 -10.55 -1.59 -8.68
C GLY A 215 -9.19 -1.40 -9.34
N LEU A 216 -8.10 -1.39 -8.58
CA LEU A 216 -6.72 -1.43 -9.12
C LEU A 216 -6.17 -2.86 -9.20
N GLY A 217 -6.99 -3.78 -9.71
CA GLY A 217 -6.65 -5.20 -9.81
C GLY A 217 -7.27 -6.03 -8.68
N ALA A 218 -7.44 -7.35 -8.92
CA ALA A 218 -7.96 -8.28 -7.91
C ALA A 218 -6.92 -8.65 -6.86
N SER A 219 -5.66 -8.43 -7.15
CA SER A 219 -4.51 -8.56 -6.25
C SER A 219 -3.43 -7.57 -6.66
N GLY A 220 -2.58 -7.15 -5.74
CA GLY A 220 -1.41 -6.36 -6.09
C GLY A 220 -0.52 -7.11 -7.09
N GLY A 221 -0.01 -6.42 -8.11
CA GLY A 221 0.87 -7.06 -9.10
C GLY A 221 0.68 -6.52 -10.52
N LEU A 222 1.24 -7.25 -11.47
CA LEU A 222 1.14 -6.97 -12.91
C LEU A 222 0.12 -7.91 -13.54
N GLN A 223 -0.83 -7.34 -14.25
CA GLN A 223 -1.75 -8.11 -15.10
C GLN A 223 -1.28 -8.03 -16.55
N LEU A 224 -1.03 -9.18 -17.16
CA LEU A 224 -0.66 -9.30 -18.55
C LEU A 224 -1.84 -9.89 -19.33
N GLN A 225 -2.24 -9.23 -20.41
CA GLN A 225 -3.22 -9.77 -21.36
C GLN A 225 -2.49 -10.32 -22.59
N LEU A 226 -2.70 -11.59 -22.88
CA LEU A 226 -2.18 -12.23 -24.08
C LEU A 226 -3.32 -12.41 -25.09
N GLU A 227 -3.15 -11.85 -26.28
CA GLU A 227 -4.14 -11.84 -27.35
C GLU A 227 -3.66 -12.66 -28.56
N ASP A 228 -4.47 -13.62 -29.02
CA ASP A 228 -4.19 -14.35 -30.26
C ASP A 228 -4.69 -13.57 -31.49
N ARG A 229 -3.80 -12.75 -32.08
CA ARG A 229 -4.11 -11.97 -33.27
C ARG A 229 -4.04 -12.79 -34.59
N ARG A 230 -3.43 -13.95 -34.53
CA ARG A 230 -3.27 -14.79 -35.72
C ARG A 230 -4.33 -15.89 -35.81
N ASN A 231 -5.18 -16.02 -34.80
CA ASN A 231 -6.23 -17.05 -34.71
C ASN A 231 -5.66 -18.46 -34.83
N LEU A 232 -4.55 -18.72 -34.14
CA LEU A 232 -3.85 -20.02 -34.17
C LEU A 232 -4.58 -21.11 -33.38
N GLY A 233 -5.52 -20.70 -32.56
CA GLY A 233 -6.39 -21.58 -31.77
C GLY A 233 -5.92 -21.84 -30.34
N PRO A 234 -6.77 -22.52 -29.55
CA PRO A 234 -6.60 -22.62 -28.09
C PRO A 234 -5.34 -23.40 -27.68
N THR A 235 -4.94 -24.41 -28.45
CA THR A 235 -3.75 -25.21 -28.12
C THR A 235 -2.45 -24.41 -28.25
N GLU A 236 -2.31 -23.64 -29.32
CA GLU A 236 -1.14 -22.77 -29.53
C GLU A 236 -1.08 -21.65 -28.48
N MET A 237 -2.23 -21.10 -28.13
CA MET A 237 -2.32 -20.09 -27.04
C MET A 237 -1.86 -20.71 -25.73
N GLN A 238 -2.28 -21.93 -25.39
CA GLN A 238 -1.84 -22.62 -24.17
C GLN A 238 -0.33 -22.84 -24.15
N GLN A 239 0.26 -23.24 -25.28
CA GLN A 239 1.70 -23.41 -25.38
C GLN A 239 2.45 -22.10 -25.20
N ALA A 240 1.96 -21.02 -25.79
CA ALA A 240 2.54 -19.69 -25.62
C ALA A 240 2.48 -19.22 -24.15
N ILE A 241 1.35 -19.43 -23.47
CA ILE A 241 1.19 -19.12 -22.05
C ILE A 241 2.16 -19.95 -21.21
N ASN A 242 2.26 -21.26 -21.44
CA ASN A 242 3.15 -22.14 -20.70
C ASN A 242 4.63 -21.74 -20.88
N ALA A 243 5.03 -21.42 -22.11
CA ALA A 243 6.38 -20.93 -22.40
C ALA A 243 6.68 -19.59 -21.69
N MET A 244 5.70 -18.69 -21.66
CA MET A 244 5.80 -17.43 -20.97
C MET A 244 5.93 -17.63 -19.45
N LEU A 245 5.08 -18.46 -18.85
CA LEU A 245 5.14 -18.79 -17.41
C LEU A 245 6.50 -19.37 -17.05
N ALA A 246 7.00 -20.32 -17.84
CA ALA A 246 8.33 -20.92 -17.64
C ALA A 246 9.47 -19.88 -17.69
N SER A 247 9.34 -18.85 -18.51
CA SER A 247 10.33 -17.76 -18.62
C SER A 247 10.35 -16.81 -17.40
N TYR A 248 9.24 -16.73 -16.65
CA TYR A 248 9.10 -15.86 -15.47
C TYR A 248 9.39 -16.60 -14.16
N LEU A 249 9.21 -17.91 -14.09
CA LEU A 249 9.47 -18.71 -12.88
C LEU A 249 10.85 -18.48 -12.23
N PRO A 250 11.95 -18.32 -12.98
CA PRO A 250 13.26 -18.06 -12.37
C PRO A 250 13.47 -16.62 -11.88
N LYS A 251 12.47 -15.73 -12.03
CA LYS A 251 12.59 -14.32 -11.64
C LYS A 251 11.85 -14.06 -10.32
N PRO A 252 12.53 -14.01 -9.16
CA PRO A 252 11.88 -13.89 -7.85
C PRO A 252 11.05 -12.60 -7.70
N ALA A 253 11.36 -11.56 -8.47
CA ALA A 253 10.61 -10.30 -8.47
C ALA A 253 9.21 -10.40 -9.13
N LEU A 254 8.94 -11.49 -9.87
CA LEU A 254 7.68 -11.70 -10.60
C LEU A 254 6.93 -12.96 -10.15
N ALA A 255 7.45 -13.67 -9.17
CA ALA A 255 6.81 -14.88 -8.64
C ALA A 255 5.81 -14.53 -7.51
N PRO A 256 4.64 -15.22 -7.42
CA PRO A 256 4.15 -16.25 -8.35
C PRO A 256 3.42 -15.66 -9.56
N VAL A 257 3.68 -16.19 -10.75
CA VAL A 257 2.90 -15.86 -11.96
C VAL A 257 1.94 -17.00 -12.24
N SER A 258 0.68 -16.70 -12.50
CA SER A 258 -0.35 -17.71 -12.80
C SER A 258 -1.20 -17.28 -14.00
N SER A 259 -1.80 -18.24 -14.67
CA SER A 259 -2.79 -18.03 -15.73
C SER A 259 -4.01 -18.92 -15.46
N GLN A 260 -5.20 -18.40 -15.74
CA GLN A 260 -6.46 -19.17 -15.67
C GLN A 260 -6.86 -19.76 -17.02
N TYR A 261 -6.11 -19.47 -18.08
CA TYR A 261 -6.41 -19.98 -19.42
C TYR A 261 -6.20 -21.49 -19.51
N GLN A 262 -7.16 -22.19 -20.08
CA GLN A 262 -7.13 -23.61 -20.32
C GLN A 262 -7.70 -23.93 -21.74
N ALA A 263 -6.90 -24.60 -22.55
CA ALA A 263 -7.28 -24.93 -23.94
C ALA A 263 -8.29 -26.08 -24.08
N ASN A 264 -8.55 -26.82 -22.99
CA ASN A 264 -9.33 -28.06 -22.98
C ASN A 264 -10.76 -27.87 -22.45
N VAL A 265 -11.30 -26.67 -22.51
CA VAL A 265 -12.67 -26.35 -22.08
C VAL A 265 -13.57 -26.19 -23.28
#